data_553992d911f2b3d8a6df1e1f9a30a94f
#
_entry.id   553992d911f2b3d8a6df1e1f9a30a94f
#
_cell.length_a   1.000
_cell.length_b   1.000
_cell.length_c   1.000
_cell.angle_alpha   90.00
_cell.angle_beta   90.00
_cell.angle_gamma   90.00
#
_symmetry.space_group_name_H-M   'P 1'
#
loop_
_entity.id
_entity.type
_entity.pdbx_description
1 polymer ?
#
loop_
_entity_poly.entity_id
_entity_poly.type
_entity_poly.pdbx_seq_one_letter_code
_entity_poly.pdbx_strand_id
1 'polypeptide(L)'
;VDLNKSKQGNLSREFNLDSVNEEERSIELSFSSEEPYDRWFGTEILEHKSESIDLTRLNQIGVLLFNHDYDKVIGRIEKAWVENNRGKAKVVFDTDEDSEKIYQKVKSGTLKGVSVGYRVNNWEEVEQGAVSTDGRFQGPCSIATRWMPYEISIVSVPADPTVGVGRSFSEEDNGEINMPENKNVKDNNVQDNSQRNDNEELQRKLEEERERVKEIRQMARSFNLDQKFFDNLIDNGTSIEDARKSILEELARNTTPVNTTASVQVGTEEIDKFKRAATDGLSIRVGLRVDKPVDGAREFAGKSLLRLAEESIFRQTGQDMRNARDVDIFERALEGTGAFPIILSNVANKTLQSSYEEAPTTFQFWTAVGSNKDFKPTTQVQLSSADVLEKMTEAGEFKNKSFKETKVNTQLDTYGASFAITRKALINDDLGAFTEVMALFGESSKRMINQMCYKLLTGKDTKIDNVALFDKSKHNNLGTGKISINSLAAAKSAMSKQTDISGKAYLNIQPGFLIVPTELEVEATQLVGSSVDPTKYNNTPNPFFNRLTVISDPYITNAQEWYLAAARGRYQSIKVSYLNGVQTPIIERADDFDSLGVKYRVYLDVGVDLVDYRGLYKSDGNAAE
;
A
#
# COMPACT_ATOMS: atom_id res chain seq x y z
N VAL A 1 -24.09 -3.67 -41.83
CA VAL A 1 -22.71 -4.06 -42.11
C VAL A 1 -22.13 -4.58 -40.81
N ASP A 2 -21.93 -5.90 -40.79
CA ASP A 2 -21.54 -6.68 -39.63
C ASP A 2 -20.14 -6.36 -39.12
N LEU A 3 -20.06 -6.06 -37.83
CA LEU A 3 -18.83 -6.11 -37.05
C LEU A 3 -19.11 -7.01 -35.83
N ASN A 4 -18.90 -8.31 -35.97
CA ASN A 4 -18.73 -9.23 -34.86
C ASN A 4 -18.10 -10.54 -35.38
N LYS A 5 -16.79 -10.65 -35.23
CA LYS A 5 -16.12 -11.94 -35.07
C LYS A 5 -15.00 -11.76 -34.04
N SER A 6 -15.38 -11.93 -32.77
CA SER A 6 -14.44 -12.18 -31.69
C SER A 6 -13.71 -13.50 -31.97
N LYS A 7 -12.44 -13.44 -32.21
CA LYS A 7 -11.58 -14.62 -32.18
C LYS A 7 -11.35 -15.03 -30.71
N GLN A 8 -12.17 -15.92 -30.21
CA GLN A 8 -11.83 -16.78 -29.08
C GLN A 8 -10.82 -17.82 -29.61
N GLY A 9 -9.55 -17.55 -29.43
CA GLY A 9 -8.49 -18.52 -29.54
C GLY A 9 -8.05 -18.92 -28.13
N ASN A 10 -8.25 -20.18 -27.74
CA ASN A 10 -7.60 -20.78 -26.58
C ASN A 10 -6.09 -20.73 -26.79
N LEU A 11 -5.42 -19.75 -26.20
CA LEU A 11 -3.97 -19.70 -26.13
C LEU A 11 -3.53 -20.56 -24.94
N SER A 12 -3.38 -21.87 -25.16
CA SER A 12 -2.57 -22.74 -24.32
C SER A 12 -1.11 -22.45 -24.67
N ARG A 13 -0.41 -21.68 -23.85
CA ARG A 13 1.04 -21.49 -23.97
C ARG A 13 1.72 -22.58 -23.16
N GLU A 14 2.46 -23.44 -23.85
CA GLU A 14 3.30 -24.45 -23.22
C GLU A 14 4.39 -23.79 -22.38
N PHE A 15 4.59 -24.35 -21.20
CA PHE A 15 5.61 -23.99 -20.25
C PHE A 15 6.93 -24.59 -20.72
N ASN A 16 7.87 -23.78 -21.17
CA ASN A 16 9.22 -24.25 -21.48
C ASN A 16 10.02 -24.39 -20.18
N LEU A 17 10.21 -25.61 -19.73
CA LEU A 17 11.01 -25.99 -18.57
C LEU A 17 12.53 -25.74 -18.75
N ASP A 18 12.97 -25.36 -19.95
CA ASP A 18 14.38 -25.12 -20.27
C ASP A 18 14.99 -23.90 -19.54
N SER A 19 14.17 -23.10 -18.84
CA SER A 19 14.65 -21.96 -18.05
C SER A 19 15.03 -22.29 -16.60
N VAL A 20 14.83 -23.54 -16.14
CA VAL A 20 15.10 -23.95 -14.76
C VAL A 20 16.39 -24.76 -14.70
N ASN A 21 17.43 -24.20 -14.09
CA ASN A 21 18.65 -24.95 -13.77
C ASN A 21 18.51 -25.55 -12.35
N GLU A 22 18.30 -26.87 -12.30
CA GLU A 22 18.07 -27.58 -11.03
C GLU A 22 19.31 -27.65 -10.15
N GLU A 23 20.50 -27.74 -10.72
CA GLU A 23 21.77 -27.82 -9.98
C GLU A 23 22.08 -26.49 -9.28
N GLU A 24 21.84 -25.37 -9.94
CA GLU A 24 22.07 -24.03 -9.41
C GLU A 24 20.84 -23.44 -8.68
N ARG A 25 19.69 -24.12 -8.72
CA ARG A 25 18.39 -23.60 -8.21
C ARG A 25 18.04 -22.23 -8.81
N SER A 26 18.46 -22.01 -10.07
CA SER A 26 18.30 -20.73 -10.75
C SER A 26 17.21 -20.79 -11.82
N ILE A 27 16.54 -19.67 -12.02
CA ILE A 27 15.45 -19.53 -12.99
C ILE A 27 15.61 -18.19 -13.70
N GLU A 28 15.44 -18.19 -15.02
CA GLU A 28 15.27 -16.96 -15.78
C GLU A 28 13.77 -16.59 -15.84
N LEU A 29 13.49 -15.32 -15.61
CA LEU A 29 12.13 -14.79 -15.60
C LEU A 29 12.05 -13.41 -16.25
N SER A 30 10.86 -13.03 -16.73
CA SER A 30 10.54 -11.66 -17.11
C SER A 30 9.81 -10.99 -15.95
N PHE A 31 10.28 -9.81 -15.52
CA PHE A 31 9.68 -9.09 -14.39
C PHE A 31 8.88 -7.85 -14.81
N SER A 32 9.05 -7.35 -16.04
CA SER A 32 8.30 -6.19 -16.56
C SER A 32 8.20 -6.22 -18.08
N SER A 33 7.18 -5.55 -18.64
CA SER A 33 6.95 -5.39 -20.06
C SER A 33 6.41 -3.98 -20.39
N GLU A 34 6.28 -3.65 -21.68
CA GLU A 34 5.66 -2.41 -22.15
C GLU A 34 4.13 -2.54 -22.33
N GLU A 35 3.50 -3.58 -21.80
CA GLU A 35 2.04 -3.71 -21.83
C GLU A 35 1.39 -2.60 -21.00
N PRO A 36 0.38 -1.90 -21.55
CA PRO A 36 -0.36 -0.88 -20.84
C PRO A 36 -1.07 -1.45 -19.61
N TYR A 37 -0.95 -0.77 -18.49
CA TYR A 37 -1.59 -1.14 -17.24
C TYR A 37 -2.42 0.01 -16.67
N ASP A 38 -3.71 -0.26 -16.38
CA ASP A 38 -4.60 0.76 -15.86
C ASP A 38 -4.38 1.01 -14.37
N ARG A 39 -3.96 2.23 -14.04
CA ARG A 39 -3.81 2.76 -12.69
C ARG A 39 -4.97 3.69 -12.34
N TRP A 40 -5.05 4.08 -11.08
CA TRP A 40 -6.02 5.08 -10.61
C TRP A 40 -5.89 6.46 -11.28
N PHE A 41 -4.71 6.78 -11.83
CA PHE A 41 -4.41 8.04 -12.54
C PHE A 41 -4.48 7.92 -14.07
N GLY A 42 -4.73 6.75 -14.62
CA GLY A 42 -4.81 6.49 -16.06
C GLY A 42 -3.97 5.29 -16.49
N THR A 43 -3.80 5.12 -17.78
CA THR A 43 -3.03 4.00 -18.35
C THR A 43 -1.54 4.29 -18.25
N GLU A 44 -0.81 3.43 -17.54
CA GLU A 44 0.64 3.47 -17.35
C GLU A 44 1.35 2.53 -18.33
N ILE A 45 2.50 2.99 -18.85
CA ILE A 45 3.40 2.18 -19.68
C ILE A 45 4.83 2.33 -19.13
N LEU A 46 5.52 1.22 -18.88
CA LEU A 46 6.93 1.23 -18.50
C LEU A 46 7.79 1.09 -19.76
N GLU A 47 8.57 2.11 -20.09
CA GLU A 47 9.47 2.07 -21.24
C GLU A 47 10.69 1.19 -20.95
N HIS A 48 11.04 0.30 -21.91
CA HIS A 48 12.11 -0.69 -21.77
C HIS A 48 13.31 -0.43 -22.71
N LYS A 49 13.71 0.83 -22.86
CA LYS A 49 15.00 1.18 -23.45
C LYS A 49 16.12 1.05 -22.42
N SER A 50 17.34 0.81 -22.88
CA SER A 50 18.50 0.67 -21.99
C SER A 50 18.77 1.92 -21.13
N GLU A 51 18.41 3.09 -21.62
CA GLU A 51 18.51 4.37 -20.90
C GLU A 51 17.32 4.65 -19.98
N SER A 52 16.21 3.95 -20.16
CA SER A 52 14.97 4.20 -19.40
C SER A 52 14.92 3.42 -18.07
N ILE A 53 15.68 2.33 -17.95
CA ILE A 53 15.68 1.48 -16.76
C ILE A 53 17.04 1.52 -16.07
N ASP A 54 17.05 1.93 -14.82
CA ASP A 54 18.23 1.84 -13.96
C ASP A 54 18.25 0.51 -13.18
N LEU A 55 18.98 -0.47 -13.68
CA LEU A 55 19.11 -1.80 -13.09
C LEU A 55 20.24 -1.90 -12.04
N THR A 56 20.94 -0.82 -11.73
CA THR A 56 22.11 -0.83 -10.86
C THR A 56 21.79 -1.44 -9.50
N ARG A 57 20.68 -1.04 -8.89
CA ARG A 57 20.26 -1.56 -7.58
C ARG A 57 19.97 -3.06 -7.59
N LEU A 58 19.22 -3.54 -8.59
CA LEU A 58 18.90 -4.98 -8.69
C LEU A 58 20.16 -5.83 -8.85
N ASN A 59 21.11 -5.37 -9.66
CA ASN A 59 22.35 -6.09 -9.92
C ASN A 59 23.37 -6.04 -8.76
N GLN A 60 23.23 -5.09 -7.84
CA GLN A 60 24.15 -4.97 -6.69
C GLN A 60 23.63 -5.64 -5.42
N ILE A 61 22.36 -5.42 -5.09
CA ILE A 61 21.76 -5.82 -3.82
C ILE A 61 20.33 -6.37 -3.98
N GLY A 62 19.93 -6.75 -5.20
CA GLY A 62 18.57 -7.22 -5.46
C GLY A 62 18.26 -8.54 -4.78
N VAL A 63 17.12 -8.62 -4.12
CA VAL A 63 16.55 -9.81 -3.50
C VAL A 63 15.29 -10.27 -4.22
N LEU A 64 15.01 -11.57 -4.16
CA LEU A 64 13.77 -12.16 -4.63
C LEU A 64 12.82 -12.31 -3.43
N LEU A 65 11.63 -11.71 -3.53
CA LEU A 65 10.63 -11.74 -2.48
C LEU A 65 9.44 -12.65 -2.84
N PHE A 66 8.57 -12.91 -1.86
CA PHE A 66 7.29 -13.55 -2.08
C PHE A 66 6.14 -12.60 -1.72
N ASN A 67 5.23 -12.34 -2.70
CA ASN A 67 4.06 -11.46 -2.57
C ASN A 67 4.36 -10.04 -2.06
N HIS A 68 5.48 -9.43 -2.47
CA HIS A 68 5.92 -8.09 -2.03
C HIS A 68 6.14 -7.96 -0.51
N ASP A 69 6.32 -9.08 0.19
CA ASP A 69 6.56 -9.12 1.63
C ASP A 69 8.08 -9.01 1.89
N TYR A 70 8.51 -7.87 2.42
CA TYR A 70 9.93 -7.59 2.68
C TYR A 70 10.56 -8.49 3.74
N ASP A 71 9.74 -9.14 4.57
CA ASP A 71 10.20 -10.11 5.57
C ASP A 71 10.32 -11.53 4.99
N LYS A 72 9.83 -11.75 3.76
CA LYS A 72 9.87 -13.04 3.06
C LYS A 72 10.80 -13.02 1.87
N VAL A 73 12.09 -12.98 2.16
CA VAL A 73 13.16 -13.14 1.17
C VAL A 73 13.26 -14.63 0.83
N ILE A 74 13.10 -14.99 -0.45
CA ILE A 74 13.13 -16.38 -0.93
C ILE A 74 14.32 -16.66 -1.85
N GLY A 75 15.16 -15.66 -2.09
CA GLY A 75 16.34 -15.80 -2.91
C GLY A 75 16.98 -14.45 -3.27
N ARG A 76 17.96 -14.50 -4.17
CA ARG A 76 18.68 -13.33 -4.67
C ARG A 76 18.56 -13.17 -6.19
N ILE A 77 18.75 -11.97 -6.66
CA ILE A 77 18.87 -11.65 -8.09
C ILE A 77 20.34 -11.76 -8.46
N GLU A 78 20.67 -12.70 -9.34
CA GLU A 78 22.04 -12.90 -9.83
C GLU A 78 22.38 -11.87 -10.90
N LYS A 79 21.46 -11.62 -11.84
CA LYS A 79 21.61 -10.64 -12.91
C LYS A 79 20.25 -10.18 -13.41
N ALA A 80 20.12 -8.88 -13.68
CA ALA A 80 18.97 -8.29 -14.37
C ALA A 80 19.44 -7.54 -15.62
N TRP A 81 18.66 -7.61 -16.71
CA TRP A 81 18.96 -6.99 -18.00
C TRP A 81 17.67 -6.63 -18.75
N VAL A 82 17.78 -5.85 -19.81
CA VAL A 82 16.68 -5.56 -20.75
C VAL A 82 16.91 -6.30 -22.05
N GLU A 83 15.90 -7.00 -22.51
CA GLU A 83 15.94 -7.73 -23.76
C GLU A 83 14.53 -7.81 -24.38
N ASN A 84 14.42 -7.53 -25.68
CA ASN A 84 13.16 -7.57 -26.44
C ASN A 84 12.02 -6.76 -25.76
N ASN A 85 12.28 -5.52 -25.39
CA ASN A 85 11.35 -4.62 -24.68
C ASN A 85 10.77 -5.23 -23.41
N ARG A 86 11.57 -6.01 -22.68
CA ARG A 86 11.22 -6.63 -21.39
C ARG A 86 12.36 -6.52 -20.41
N GLY A 87 12.01 -6.34 -19.16
CA GLY A 87 12.93 -6.53 -18.04
C GLY A 87 13.03 -8.02 -17.72
N LYS A 88 14.23 -8.58 -17.78
CA LYS A 88 14.54 -9.97 -17.47
C LYS A 88 15.51 -10.09 -16.31
N ALA A 89 15.40 -11.16 -15.54
CA ALA A 89 16.33 -11.46 -14.48
C ALA A 89 16.61 -12.96 -14.36
N LYS A 90 17.85 -13.29 -14.00
CA LYS A 90 18.24 -14.61 -13.49
C LYS A 90 18.22 -14.53 -11.97
N VAL A 91 17.43 -15.37 -11.33
CA VAL A 91 17.24 -15.42 -9.87
C VAL A 91 17.66 -16.78 -9.33
N VAL A 92 18.17 -16.82 -8.11
CA VAL A 92 18.59 -18.03 -7.42
C VAL A 92 17.81 -18.14 -6.11
N PHE A 93 17.13 -19.27 -5.91
CA PHE A 93 16.35 -19.52 -4.68
C PHE A 93 17.22 -19.99 -3.53
N ASP A 94 16.92 -19.52 -2.33
CA ASP A 94 17.56 -19.97 -1.10
C ASP A 94 17.12 -21.39 -0.72
N THR A 95 17.85 -22.01 0.23
CA THR A 95 17.67 -23.42 0.61
C THR A 95 16.88 -23.63 1.90
N ASP A 96 16.40 -22.56 2.52
CA ASP A 96 15.56 -22.64 3.72
C ASP A 96 14.18 -23.24 3.41
N GLU A 97 13.47 -23.67 4.44
CA GLU A 97 12.21 -24.42 4.31
C GLU A 97 11.11 -23.62 3.59
N ASP A 98 11.02 -22.31 3.81
CA ASP A 98 10.00 -21.48 3.19
C ASP A 98 10.32 -21.16 1.74
N SER A 99 11.59 -20.89 1.43
CA SER A 99 12.09 -20.71 0.06
C SER A 99 11.93 -21.99 -0.76
N GLU A 100 12.20 -23.16 -0.15
CA GLU A 100 12.01 -24.47 -0.80
C GLU A 100 10.56 -24.70 -1.21
N LYS A 101 9.60 -24.40 -0.35
CA LYS A 101 8.16 -24.55 -0.65
C LYS A 101 7.75 -23.70 -1.87
N ILE A 102 8.27 -22.49 -1.99
CA ILE A 102 7.98 -21.61 -3.12
C ILE A 102 8.69 -22.10 -4.38
N TYR A 103 9.98 -22.49 -4.28
CA TYR A 103 10.74 -23.04 -5.39
C TYR A 103 10.04 -24.26 -6.01
N GLN A 104 9.56 -25.20 -5.20
CA GLN A 104 8.81 -26.38 -5.70
C GLN A 104 7.51 -25.99 -6.42
N LYS A 105 6.80 -24.97 -5.95
CA LYS A 105 5.60 -24.46 -6.61
C LYS A 105 5.90 -23.74 -7.92
N VAL A 106 7.04 -23.06 -8.03
CA VAL A 106 7.51 -22.44 -9.26
C VAL A 106 7.95 -23.53 -10.23
N LYS A 107 8.73 -24.51 -9.79
CA LYS A 107 9.18 -25.65 -10.57
C LYS A 107 8.01 -26.49 -11.11
N SER A 108 6.98 -26.72 -10.29
CA SER A 108 5.77 -27.43 -10.73
C SER A 108 4.85 -26.61 -11.65
N GLY A 109 5.18 -25.33 -11.89
CA GLY A 109 4.34 -24.42 -12.68
C GLY A 109 3.06 -23.97 -11.98
N THR A 110 2.92 -24.20 -10.67
CA THR A 110 1.77 -23.70 -9.88
C THR A 110 1.86 -22.21 -9.66
N LEU A 111 3.06 -21.67 -9.38
CA LEU A 111 3.34 -20.24 -9.25
C LEU A 111 4.13 -19.77 -10.47
N LYS A 112 3.52 -18.98 -11.33
CA LYS A 112 4.12 -18.43 -12.56
C LYS A 112 4.16 -16.90 -12.55
N GLY A 113 3.42 -16.26 -11.66
CA GLY A 113 3.30 -14.81 -11.59
C GLY A 113 4.56 -14.18 -11.04
N VAL A 114 5.03 -13.14 -11.71
CA VAL A 114 6.12 -12.28 -11.26
C VAL A 114 5.61 -10.84 -11.24
N SER A 115 6.05 -10.06 -10.28
CA SER A 115 5.74 -8.64 -10.16
C SER A 115 6.99 -7.89 -9.75
N VAL A 116 7.05 -6.59 -10.06
CA VAL A 116 8.18 -5.73 -9.79
C VAL A 116 7.75 -4.51 -8.97
N GLY A 117 8.50 -4.21 -7.91
CA GLY A 117 8.42 -2.94 -7.23
C GLY A 117 9.39 -1.95 -7.86
N TYR A 118 8.92 -0.75 -8.22
CA TYR A 118 9.72 0.25 -8.91
C TYR A 118 9.39 1.67 -8.49
N ARG A 119 10.29 2.59 -8.83
CA ARG A 119 10.10 4.03 -8.70
C ARG A 119 10.29 4.67 -10.06
N VAL A 120 9.39 5.57 -10.43
CA VAL A 120 9.51 6.37 -11.65
C VAL A 120 10.15 7.71 -11.34
N ASN A 121 11.18 8.06 -12.08
CA ASN A 121 11.91 9.33 -11.94
C ASN A 121 11.47 10.36 -12.98
N ASN A 122 10.95 9.91 -14.13
CA ASN A 122 10.47 10.81 -15.18
C ASN A 122 9.29 10.19 -15.94
N TRP A 123 8.30 11.03 -16.24
CA TRP A 123 7.09 10.67 -16.99
C TRP A 123 7.00 11.46 -18.29
N GLU A 124 6.47 10.83 -19.33
CA GLU A 124 5.96 11.48 -20.53
C GLU A 124 4.44 11.28 -20.55
N GLU A 125 3.70 12.39 -20.50
CA GLU A 125 2.24 12.38 -20.59
C GLU A 125 1.83 12.50 -22.05
N VAL A 126 1.07 11.54 -22.57
CA VAL A 126 0.55 11.53 -23.93
C VAL A 126 -0.95 11.79 -23.88
N GLU A 127 -1.39 12.93 -24.39
CA GLU A 127 -2.80 13.32 -24.40
C GLU A 127 -3.63 12.47 -25.36
N GLN A 128 -4.95 12.47 -25.17
CA GLN A 128 -5.87 11.73 -26.04
C GLN A 128 -5.73 12.16 -27.50
N GLY A 129 -5.41 11.19 -28.38
CA GLY A 129 -5.22 11.42 -29.82
C GLY A 129 -3.83 11.88 -30.21
N ALA A 130 -2.93 12.12 -29.26
CA ALA A 130 -1.51 12.35 -29.49
C ALA A 130 -0.72 11.03 -29.51
N VAL A 131 0.53 11.09 -29.94
CA VAL A 131 1.47 9.97 -30.00
C VAL A 131 2.70 10.37 -29.19
N SER A 132 3.34 9.40 -28.50
CA SER A 132 4.56 9.62 -27.74
C SER A 132 5.68 10.22 -28.60
N THR A 133 6.64 10.89 -27.96
CA THR A 133 7.77 11.55 -28.63
C THR A 133 8.56 10.60 -29.55
N ASP A 134 8.62 9.32 -29.21
CA ASP A 134 9.27 8.29 -30.03
C ASP A 134 8.34 7.59 -31.03
N GLY A 135 7.06 7.98 -31.09
CA GLY A 135 6.07 7.48 -32.04
C GLY A 135 5.51 6.09 -31.73
N ARG A 136 5.85 5.45 -30.60
CA ARG A 136 5.48 4.05 -30.29
C ARG A 136 4.13 3.90 -29.59
N PHE A 137 3.73 4.86 -28.77
CA PHE A 137 2.54 4.76 -27.91
C PHE A 137 1.53 5.84 -28.25
N GLN A 138 0.24 5.46 -28.30
CA GLN A 138 -0.87 6.36 -28.56
C GLN A 138 -1.60 6.66 -27.26
N GLY A 139 -1.85 7.96 -26.99
CA GLY A 139 -2.55 8.42 -25.80
C GLY A 139 -4.07 8.17 -25.79
N PRO A 140 -4.72 8.27 -24.61
CA PRO A 140 -4.13 8.87 -23.41
C PRO A 140 -3.33 7.84 -22.59
N CYS A 141 -2.08 8.13 -22.25
CA CYS A 141 -1.25 7.29 -21.38
C CYS A 141 -0.11 8.09 -20.72
N SER A 142 0.40 7.59 -19.61
CA SER A 142 1.58 8.09 -18.90
C SER A 142 2.71 7.08 -19.08
N ILE A 143 3.79 7.50 -19.75
CA ILE A 143 4.94 6.64 -20.05
C ILE A 143 6.05 6.91 -19.05
N ALA A 144 6.48 5.89 -18.32
CA ALA A 144 7.64 5.97 -17.44
C ALA A 144 8.93 5.92 -18.29
N THR A 145 9.45 7.10 -18.68
CA THR A 145 10.64 7.23 -19.52
C THR A 145 11.95 7.09 -18.75
N ARG A 146 11.90 7.16 -17.40
CA ARG A 146 13.04 6.88 -16.53
C ARG A 146 12.55 6.29 -15.22
N TRP A 147 12.90 5.03 -14.96
CA TRP A 147 12.45 4.33 -13.76
C TRP A 147 13.48 3.32 -13.25
N MET A 148 13.37 2.96 -11.98
CA MET A 148 14.30 2.09 -11.28
C MET A 148 13.51 0.99 -10.54
N PRO A 149 13.64 -0.27 -10.91
CA PRO A 149 13.13 -1.39 -10.12
C PRO A 149 13.98 -1.56 -8.84
N TYR A 150 13.32 -1.80 -7.71
CA TYR A 150 13.99 -1.99 -6.42
C TYR A 150 13.79 -3.37 -5.80
N GLU A 151 12.81 -4.16 -6.26
CA GLU A 151 12.61 -5.55 -5.88
C GLU A 151 11.88 -6.33 -6.97
N ILE A 152 12.04 -7.65 -6.97
CA ILE A 152 11.29 -8.60 -7.80
C ILE A 152 10.63 -9.60 -6.87
N SER A 153 9.35 -9.90 -7.10
CA SER A 153 8.56 -10.83 -6.29
C SER A 153 7.95 -11.94 -7.13
N ILE A 154 8.01 -13.17 -6.62
CA ILE A 154 7.10 -14.23 -7.06
C ILE A 154 5.75 -13.96 -6.41
N VAL A 155 4.69 -13.85 -7.20
CA VAL A 155 3.35 -13.49 -6.71
C VAL A 155 2.28 -14.47 -7.16
N SER A 156 1.24 -14.60 -6.34
CA SER A 156 0.07 -15.42 -6.68
C SER A 156 -0.77 -14.80 -7.80
N VAL A 157 -0.84 -13.46 -7.85
CA VAL A 157 -1.59 -12.67 -8.84
C VAL A 157 -0.69 -11.54 -9.33
N PRO A 158 -0.09 -11.63 -10.52
CA PRO A 158 0.73 -10.56 -11.08
C PRO A 158 -0.10 -9.39 -11.57
N ALA A 159 0.45 -8.18 -11.47
CA ALA A 159 -0.17 -6.97 -12.04
C ALA A 159 -0.17 -7.05 -13.58
N ASP A 160 0.96 -7.39 -14.19
CA ASP A 160 1.09 -7.61 -15.63
C ASP A 160 0.99 -9.12 -15.94
N PRO A 161 -0.07 -9.59 -16.63
CA PRO A 161 -0.24 -11.01 -16.95
C PRO A 161 0.73 -11.51 -18.02
N THR A 162 1.48 -10.64 -18.70
CA THR A 162 2.42 -10.98 -19.77
C THR A 162 3.82 -11.30 -19.27
N VAL A 163 4.15 -10.97 -18.02
CA VAL A 163 5.42 -11.30 -17.36
C VAL A 163 5.32 -12.59 -16.55
N GLY A 164 6.46 -13.21 -16.26
CA GLY A 164 6.49 -14.44 -15.45
C GLY A 164 7.66 -15.36 -15.76
N VAL A 165 7.67 -16.50 -15.08
CA VAL A 165 8.66 -17.56 -15.25
C VAL A 165 8.43 -18.28 -16.57
N GLY A 166 9.47 -18.45 -17.38
CA GLY A 166 9.43 -19.20 -18.64
C GLY A 166 8.69 -18.49 -19.79
N ARG A 167 8.45 -17.18 -19.71
CA ARG A 167 7.84 -16.39 -20.77
C ARG A 167 8.90 -15.70 -21.63
N SER A 168 9.34 -16.39 -22.69
CA SER A 168 10.06 -15.81 -23.82
C SER A 168 9.16 -15.87 -25.05
N PHE A 169 9.10 -14.79 -25.86
CA PHE A 169 8.47 -14.87 -27.17
C PHE A 169 9.36 -15.70 -28.09
N SER A 170 8.85 -16.79 -28.63
CA SER A 170 9.36 -17.36 -29.90
C SER A 170 8.68 -16.57 -31.02
N GLU A 171 9.48 -15.87 -31.83
CA GLU A 171 9.04 -15.31 -33.09
C GLU A 171 8.72 -16.47 -34.06
N GLU A 172 7.45 -16.81 -34.18
CA GLU A 172 6.90 -17.46 -35.35
C GLU A 172 5.49 -16.92 -35.57
N ASP A 173 5.39 -15.84 -36.31
CA ASP A 173 4.39 -15.52 -37.31
C ASP A 173 4.50 -14.06 -37.76
N ASN A 174 5.29 -13.80 -38.77
CA ASN A 174 4.99 -12.78 -39.79
C ASN A 174 5.76 -13.07 -41.05
N GLY A 175 4.98 -13.35 -42.10
CA GLY A 175 5.44 -13.71 -43.40
C GLY A 175 6.33 -12.68 -44.10
N GLU A 176 7.24 -13.25 -44.83
CA GLU A 176 7.92 -12.80 -46.04
C GLU A 176 8.05 -11.29 -46.35
N ILE A 177 9.28 -10.81 -46.32
CA ILE A 177 9.86 -10.08 -47.46
C ILE A 177 11.34 -10.48 -47.58
N ASN A 178 11.67 -11.06 -48.75
CA ASN A 178 12.99 -11.42 -49.26
C ASN A 178 13.90 -10.22 -49.51
N MET A 179 15.21 -10.39 -49.30
CA MET A 179 16.31 -10.12 -50.24
C MET A 179 17.68 -10.04 -49.53
N PRO A 180 18.82 -10.26 -50.20
CA PRO A 180 19.46 -11.58 -50.39
C PRO A 180 20.86 -11.69 -49.73
N GLU A 181 21.30 -12.95 -49.68
CA GLU A 181 22.66 -13.39 -49.32
C GLU A 181 23.81 -12.69 -50.08
N ASN A 182 24.91 -12.50 -49.35
CA ASN A 182 26.21 -12.58 -50.02
C ASN A 182 27.19 -13.45 -49.22
N LYS A 183 27.61 -14.53 -49.91
CA LYS A 183 28.53 -15.56 -49.46
C LYS A 183 29.98 -15.15 -49.66
N ASN A 184 30.80 -15.83 -48.87
CA ASN A 184 32.20 -16.22 -49.03
C ASN A 184 33.29 -15.22 -48.63
N VAL A 185 34.17 -15.67 -47.77
CA VAL A 185 35.47 -16.31 -48.17
C VAL A 185 36.10 -17.03 -46.96
N LYS A 186 36.65 -18.19 -47.28
CA LYS A 186 37.29 -19.23 -46.48
C LYS A 186 38.62 -18.83 -45.83
N ASP A 187 38.90 -19.60 -44.77
CA ASP A 187 40.17 -19.97 -44.16
C ASP A 187 41.47 -19.69 -44.94
N ASN A 188 42.48 -19.22 -44.23
CA ASN A 188 43.77 -19.87 -44.24
C ASN A 188 44.59 -19.55 -42.98
N ASN A 189 45.02 -20.62 -42.37
CA ASN A 189 45.92 -20.80 -41.27
C ASN A 189 47.38 -20.59 -41.72
N VAL A 190 48.19 -19.76 -41.04
CA VAL A 190 49.64 -19.96 -40.88
C VAL A 190 50.15 -19.17 -39.66
N GLN A 191 50.93 -19.86 -38.84
CA GLN A 191 51.64 -19.45 -37.66
C GLN A 191 52.63 -18.30 -37.88
N ASP A 192 52.68 -17.33 -36.95
CA ASP A 192 53.94 -16.78 -36.50
C ASP A 192 53.84 -16.25 -35.07
N ASN A 193 54.73 -16.73 -34.20
CA ASN A 193 54.67 -16.64 -32.74
C ASN A 193 55.57 -15.55 -32.16
N SER A 194 55.99 -14.54 -32.94
CA SER A 194 56.86 -13.44 -32.50
C SER A 194 56.23 -12.05 -32.48
N GLN A 195 54.97 -11.91 -32.95
CA GLN A 195 54.27 -10.62 -32.96
C GLN A 195 53.17 -10.49 -31.88
N ARG A 196 53.01 -11.48 -31.00
CA ARG A 196 51.94 -11.42 -29.97
C ARG A 196 52.28 -10.47 -28.78
N ASN A 197 53.52 -10.37 -28.39
CA ASN A 197 53.88 -9.54 -27.23
C ASN A 197 53.83 -8.04 -27.52
N ASP A 198 54.17 -7.61 -28.73
CA ASP A 198 54.14 -6.17 -29.10
C ASP A 198 52.68 -5.67 -29.29
N ASN A 199 51.78 -6.51 -29.74
CA ASN A 199 50.37 -6.17 -29.91
C ASN A 199 49.60 -6.08 -28.59
N GLU A 200 49.92 -6.93 -27.62
CA GLU A 200 49.28 -6.86 -26.29
C GLU A 200 49.74 -5.62 -25.49
N GLU A 201 50.99 -5.25 -25.62
CA GLU A 201 51.53 -4.03 -24.98
C GLU A 201 50.96 -2.74 -25.65
N LEU A 202 50.84 -2.78 -26.98
CA LEU A 202 50.21 -1.69 -27.73
C LEU A 202 48.70 -1.55 -27.45
N GLN A 203 47.99 -2.66 -27.33
CA GLN A 203 46.57 -2.64 -26.96
C GLN A 203 46.36 -2.12 -25.52
N ARG A 204 47.22 -2.53 -24.58
CA ARG A 204 47.14 -2.07 -23.21
C ARG A 204 47.42 -0.56 -23.08
N LYS A 205 48.42 -0.03 -23.78
CA LYS A 205 48.66 1.42 -23.86
C LYS A 205 47.50 2.18 -24.52
N LEU A 206 46.85 1.60 -25.49
CA LEU A 206 45.69 2.18 -26.16
C LEU A 206 44.44 2.18 -25.27
N GLU A 207 44.26 1.18 -24.42
CA GLU A 207 43.20 1.15 -23.41
C GLU A 207 43.45 2.14 -22.28
N GLU A 208 44.67 2.22 -21.77
CA GLU A 208 45.08 3.20 -20.74
C GLU A 208 44.83 4.65 -21.25
N GLU A 209 45.16 4.93 -22.50
CA GLU A 209 44.94 6.23 -23.13
C GLU A 209 43.46 6.52 -23.34
N ARG A 210 42.65 5.53 -23.71
CA ARG A 210 41.18 5.68 -23.83
C ARG A 210 40.54 5.96 -22.49
N GLU A 211 40.95 5.31 -21.43
CA GLU A 211 40.44 5.57 -20.09
C GLU A 211 40.85 6.97 -19.59
N ARG A 212 42.12 7.38 -19.83
CA ARG A 212 42.57 8.72 -19.53
C ARG A 212 41.69 9.80 -20.19
N VAL A 213 41.51 9.70 -21.50
CA VAL A 213 40.69 10.65 -22.28
C VAL A 213 39.22 10.63 -21.83
N LYS A 214 38.70 9.46 -21.46
CA LYS A 214 37.33 9.30 -20.98
C LYS A 214 37.13 10.01 -19.62
N GLU A 215 38.06 9.87 -18.68
CA GLU A 215 37.99 10.55 -17.39
C GLU A 215 38.12 12.08 -17.52
N ILE A 216 39.05 12.59 -18.35
CA ILE A 216 39.16 14.02 -18.61
C ILE A 216 37.88 14.58 -19.23
N ARG A 217 37.26 13.88 -20.18
CA ARG A 217 35.97 14.30 -20.78
C ARG A 217 34.80 14.23 -19.78
N GLN A 218 34.83 13.29 -18.84
CA GLN A 218 33.83 13.20 -17.79
C GLN A 218 33.96 14.36 -16.80
N MET A 219 35.18 14.77 -16.45
CA MET A 219 35.45 15.97 -15.66
C MET A 219 35.02 17.25 -16.41
N ALA A 220 35.26 17.32 -17.73
CA ALA A 220 34.81 18.43 -18.56
C ALA A 220 33.30 18.69 -18.47
N ARG A 221 32.50 17.61 -18.51
CA ARG A 221 31.02 17.69 -18.39
C ARG A 221 30.57 18.14 -17.00
N SER A 222 31.35 17.86 -15.96
CA SER A 222 30.98 18.18 -14.57
C SER A 222 31.27 19.63 -14.19
N PHE A 223 32.25 20.30 -14.81
CA PHE A 223 32.74 21.60 -14.37
C PHE A 223 32.45 22.80 -15.30
N ASN A 224 31.79 22.61 -16.42
CA ASN A 224 31.34 23.65 -17.36
C ASN A 224 32.42 24.70 -17.72
N LEU A 225 33.68 24.27 -17.82
CA LEU A 225 34.78 25.09 -18.28
C LEU A 225 34.90 25.05 -19.81
N ASP A 226 35.69 26.02 -20.41
CA ASP A 226 35.84 26.13 -21.86
C ASP A 226 36.37 24.79 -22.46
N GLN A 227 35.72 24.33 -23.50
CA GLN A 227 36.05 23.09 -24.17
C GLN A 227 37.48 23.04 -24.68
N LYS A 228 38.03 24.19 -25.12
CA LYS A 228 39.40 24.32 -25.57
C LYS A 228 40.43 24.02 -24.45
N PHE A 229 40.08 24.29 -23.22
CA PHE A 229 40.94 23.98 -22.07
C PHE A 229 41.10 22.46 -21.88
N PHE A 230 40.02 21.70 -22.00
CA PHE A 230 40.02 20.25 -21.91
C PHE A 230 40.68 19.59 -23.12
N ASP A 231 40.47 20.10 -24.32
CA ASP A 231 41.10 19.63 -25.55
C ASP A 231 42.63 19.74 -25.42
N ASN A 232 43.13 20.86 -24.88
CA ASN A 232 44.57 21.06 -24.61
C ASN A 232 45.13 20.02 -23.57
N LEU A 233 44.38 19.66 -22.53
CA LEU A 233 44.81 18.66 -21.55
C LEU A 233 44.87 17.25 -22.17
N ILE A 234 43.97 16.96 -23.13
CA ILE A 234 43.95 15.70 -23.86
C ILE A 234 45.10 15.63 -24.85
N ASP A 235 45.29 16.67 -25.65
CA ASP A 235 46.32 16.75 -26.71
C ASP A 235 47.74 16.76 -26.17
N ASN A 236 47.97 17.35 -24.99
CA ASN A 236 49.27 17.38 -24.31
C ASN A 236 49.59 16.10 -23.54
N GLY A 237 48.74 15.09 -23.56
CA GLY A 237 48.98 13.83 -22.88
C GLY A 237 49.03 13.95 -21.34
N THR A 238 48.36 14.97 -20.77
CA THR A 238 48.41 15.28 -19.31
C THR A 238 47.86 14.11 -18.50
N SER A 239 48.58 13.73 -17.40
CA SER A 239 48.10 12.66 -16.52
C SER A 239 46.76 13.04 -15.85
N ILE A 240 45.98 12.04 -15.42
CA ILE A 240 44.67 12.27 -14.77
C ILE A 240 44.83 13.14 -13.51
N GLU A 241 45.91 12.93 -12.73
CA GLU A 241 46.20 13.71 -11.53
C GLU A 241 46.58 15.17 -11.84
N ASP A 242 47.41 15.39 -12.84
CA ASP A 242 47.78 16.74 -13.28
C ASP A 242 46.60 17.45 -13.95
N ALA A 243 45.77 16.75 -14.68
CA ALA A 243 44.54 17.30 -15.25
C ALA A 243 43.55 17.75 -14.14
N ARG A 244 43.34 16.97 -13.08
CA ARG A 244 42.55 17.36 -11.91
C ARG A 244 43.13 18.62 -11.22
N LYS A 245 44.45 18.71 -11.07
CA LYS A 245 45.09 19.87 -10.49
C LYS A 245 44.92 21.13 -11.33
N SER A 246 45.12 21.02 -12.65
CA SER A 246 44.93 22.12 -13.61
C SER A 246 43.46 22.61 -13.68
N ILE A 247 42.50 21.70 -13.57
CA ILE A 247 41.06 22.02 -13.50
C ILE A 247 40.76 22.80 -12.20
N LEU A 248 41.30 22.39 -11.06
CA LEU A 248 41.12 23.09 -9.78
C LEU A 248 41.75 24.47 -9.79
N GLU A 249 42.93 24.61 -10.40
CA GLU A 249 43.62 25.90 -10.54
C GLU A 249 42.84 26.86 -11.48
N GLU A 250 42.28 26.36 -12.56
CA GLU A 250 41.46 27.16 -13.49
C GLU A 250 40.10 27.55 -12.87
N LEU A 251 39.47 26.66 -12.10
CA LEU A 251 38.30 26.97 -11.28
C LEU A 251 38.61 28.05 -10.24
N ALA A 252 39.79 27.98 -9.58
CA ALA A 252 40.21 28.99 -8.62
C ALA A 252 40.51 30.36 -9.28
N ARG A 253 40.97 30.37 -10.51
CA ARG A 253 41.23 31.61 -11.28
C ARG A 253 39.94 32.27 -11.76
N ASN A 254 38.93 31.45 -12.12
CA ASN A 254 37.63 31.96 -12.60
C ASN A 254 36.68 32.32 -11.45
N THR A 255 37.00 32.03 -10.20
CA THR A 255 36.32 32.52 -9.00
C THR A 255 36.89 33.87 -8.57
N THR A 256 36.46 34.96 -9.20
CA THR A 256 36.56 36.31 -8.61
C THR A 256 35.68 36.32 -7.34
N PRO A 257 36.15 36.91 -6.22
CA PRO A 257 35.33 37.05 -5.03
C PRO A 257 34.25 38.10 -5.33
N VAL A 258 33.12 37.67 -5.87
CA VAL A 258 31.92 38.48 -5.99
C VAL A 258 31.28 38.47 -4.62
N ASN A 259 31.32 39.63 -3.97
CA ASN A 259 30.56 39.91 -2.75
C ASN A 259 29.09 40.05 -3.17
N THR A 260 28.44 38.95 -3.49
CA THR A 260 27.02 38.82 -3.67
C THR A 260 26.52 37.84 -2.64
N THR A 261 25.60 38.28 -1.80
CA THR A 261 24.69 37.43 -1.07
C THR A 261 24.16 36.38 -2.06
N ALA A 262 24.78 35.20 -2.04
CA ALA A 262 24.34 34.09 -2.86
C ALA A 262 22.94 33.72 -2.40
N SER A 263 21.93 34.02 -3.21
CA SER A 263 20.63 33.37 -3.07
C SER A 263 20.85 31.91 -3.43
N VAL A 264 21.03 31.08 -2.44
CA VAL A 264 21.07 29.63 -2.60
C VAL A 264 19.66 29.24 -3.06
N GLN A 265 19.47 29.00 -4.36
CA GLN A 265 18.31 28.26 -4.84
C GLN A 265 18.46 26.83 -4.36
N VAL A 266 17.85 26.56 -3.23
CA VAL A 266 17.73 25.22 -2.66
C VAL A 266 16.91 24.38 -3.64
N GLY A 267 17.48 23.31 -4.18
CA GLY A 267 16.78 22.43 -5.11
C GLY A 267 15.55 21.80 -4.45
N THR A 268 14.54 21.47 -5.24
CA THR A 268 13.28 20.84 -4.75
C THR A 268 13.52 19.61 -3.86
N GLU A 269 14.56 18.82 -4.13
CA GLU A 269 14.94 17.67 -3.30
C GLU A 269 15.39 18.06 -1.88
N GLU A 270 16.09 19.17 -1.70
CA GLU A 270 16.51 19.64 -0.38
C GLU A 270 15.36 20.18 0.45
N ILE A 271 14.40 20.86 -0.20
CA ILE A 271 13.17 21.32 0.46
C ILE A 271 12.33 20.13 0.92
N ASP A 272 12.24 19.06 0.13
CA ASP A 272 11.48 17.87 0.50
C ASP A 272 12.18 17.05 1.61
N LYS A 273 13.51 16.94 1.59
CA LYS A 273 14.29 16.39 2.71
C LYS A 273 14.06 17.20 3.99
N PHE A 274 14.10 18.52 3.89
CA PHE A 274 13.79 19.40 5.02
C PHE A 274 12.39 19.18 5.58
N LYS A 275 11.35 19.15 4.70
CA LYS A 275 9.96 18.89 5.13
C LYS A 275 9.84 17.58 5.89
N ARG A 276 10.46 16.51 5.38
CA ARG A 276 10.44 15.19 6.03
C ARG A 276 11.16 15.20 7.37
N ALA A 277 12.40 15.72 7.41
CA ALA A 277 13.19 15.78 8.63
C ALA A 277 12.53 16.66 9.71
N ALA A 278 11.98 17.81 9.32
CA ALA A 278 11.26 18.68 10.23
C ALA A 278 9.93 18.06 10.73
N THR A 279 9.19 17.36 9.86
CA THR A 279 7.99 16.60 10.25
C THR A 279 8.33 15.53 11.28
N ASP A 280 9.37 14.72 11.03
CA ASP A 280 9.80 13.67 11.96
C ASP A 280 10.32 14.27 13.27
N GLY A 281 11.09 15.36 13.18
CA GLY A 281 11.58 16.08 14.36
C GLY A 281 10.46 16.59 15.26
N LEU A 282 9.47 17.28 14.68
CA LEU A 282 8.30 17.73 15.44
C LEU A 282 7.46 16.55 15.97
N SER A 283 7.33 15.48 15.20
CA SER A 283 6.64 14.26 15.65
C SER A 283 7.32 13.65 16.88
N ILE A 284 8.66 13.56 16.90
CA ILE A 284 9.44 13.12 18.06
C ILE A 284 9.24 14.07 19.25
N ARG A 285 9.24 15.39 19.02
CA ARG A 285 9.05 16.40 20.06
C ARG A 285 7.72 16.25 20.79
N VAL A 286 6.65 15.88 20.08
CA VAL A 286 5.31 15.65 20.66
C VAL A 286 5.10 14.23 21.16
N GLY A 287 6.14 13.40 21.17
CA GLY A 287 6.10 12.04 21.72
C GLY A 287 5.54 10.98 20.78
N LEU A 288 5.31 11.28 19.50
CA LEU A 288 4.91 10.28 18.53
C LEU A 288 6.06 9.31 18.25
N ARG A 289 5.73 8.04 18.12
CA ARG A 289 6.70 7.01 17.73
C ARG A 289 7.03 7.15 16.26
N VAL A 290 8.30 7.39 15.94
CA VAL A 290 8.85 7.39 14.58
C VAL A 290 9.89 6.27 14.50
N ASP A 291 9.54 5.15 13.89
CA ASP A 291 10.41 3.95 13.88
C ASP A 291 11.74 4.17 13.13
N LYS A 292 11.73 4.93 12.04
CA LYS A 292 12.90 5.26 11.23
C LYS A 292 12.90 6.77 10.91
N PRO A 293 13.34 7.62 11.84
CA PRO A 293 13.41 9.05 11.55
C PRO A 293 14.44 9.34 10.45
N VAL A 294 14.09 10.27 9.58
CA VAL A 294 14.98 10.74 8.51
C VAL A 294 16.22 11.44 9.12
N ASP A 295 17.37 11.35 8.42
CA ASP A 295 18.59 12.02 8.84
C ASP A 295 18.34 13.53 9.08
N GLY A 296 18.83 14.04 10.21
CA GLY A 296 18.60 15.43 10.64
C GLY A 296 17.31 15.65 11.45
N ALA A 297 16.39 14.68 11.56
CA ALA A 297 15.13 14.84 12.28
C ALA A 297 15.32 15.25 13.76
N ARG A 298 16.32 14.68 14.44
CA ARG A 298 16.63 15.02 15.85
C ARG A 298 17.05 16.45 16.05
N GLU A 299 17.69 17.08 15.06
CA GLU A 299 18.06 18.49 15.10
C GLU A 299 16.82 19.39 15.15
N PHE A 300 15.78 19.04 14.38
CA PHE A 300 14.50 19.77 14.34
C PHE A 300 13.63 19.53 15.58
N ALA A 301 13.79 18.42 16.27
CA ALA A 301 13.04 18.15 17.52
C ALA A 301 13.27 19.20 18.61
N GLY A 302 14.48 19.80 18.66
CA GLY A 302 14.84 20.85 19.62
C GLY A 302 14.52 22.28 19.16
N LYS A 303 14.10 22.50 17.91
CA LYS A 303 13.84 23.86 17.38
C LYS A 303 12.42 24.32 17.72
N SER A 304 12.25 25.60 18.06
CA SER A 304 10.92 26.20 18.22
C SER A 304 10.20 26.34 16.87
N LEU A 305 8.87 26.46 16.91
CA LEU A 305 8.06 26.68 15.70
C LEU A 305 8.50 27.96 14.97
N LEU A 306 8.89 29.01 15.70
CA LEU A 306 9.41 30.25 15.12
C LEU A 306 10.68 30.01 14.30
N ARG A 307 11.64 29.29 14.87
CA ARG A 307 12.90 28.95 14.16
C ARG A 307 12.68 28.06 12.95
N LEU A 308 11.69 27.18 13.05
CA LEU A 308 11.32 26.34 11.93
C LEU A 308 10.63 27.15 10.82
N ALA A 309 9.81 28.13 11.19
CA ALA A 309 9.18 29.06 10.25
C ALA A 309 10.23 29.91 9.52
N GLU A 310 11.18 30.50 10.26
CA GLU A 310 12.32 31.24 9.70
C GLU A 310 13.12 30.40 8.69
N GLU A 311 13.50 29.19 9.09
CA GLU A 311 14.26 28.28 8.23
C GLU A 311 13.49 27.84 7.00
N SER A 312 12.18 27.64 7.13
CA SER A 312 11.28 27.35 6.01
C SER A 312 11.26 28.49 4.97
N ILE A 313 11.12 29.74 5.42
CA ILE A 313 11.15 30.93 4.54
C ILE A 313 12.52 31.02 3.87
N PHE A 314 13.61 30.91 4.64
CA PHE A 314 14.96 31.00 4.11
C PHE A 314 15.23 29.96 3.03
N ARG A 315 14.86 28.71 3.25
CA ARG A 315 15.05 27.62 2.29
C ARG A 315 14.21 27.77 1.01
N GLN A 316 13.04 28.42 1.12
CA GLN A 316 12.17 28.63 -0.03
C GLN A 316 12.50 29.89 -0.85
N THR A 317 12.81 30.98 -0.16
CA THR A 317 12.92 32.30 -0.81
C THR A 317 14.34 32.89 -0.76
N GLY A 318 15.24 32.29 0.04
CA GLY A 318 16.56 32.85 0.33
C GLY A 318 16.52 34.08 1.25
N GLN A 319 15.35 34.49 1.75
CA GLN A 319 15.18 35.67 2.57
C GLN A 319 15.46 35.37 4.03
N ASP A 320 16.41 36.09 4.62
CA ASP A 320 16.73 36.01 6.06
C ASP A 320 15.75 36.87 6.88
N MET A 321 14.99 36.20 7.76
CA MET A 321 13.98 36.84 8.61
C MET A 321 14.37 36.96 10.08
N ARG A 322 15.65 36.68 10.45
CA ARG A 322 16.10 36.65 11.86
C ARG A 322 15.92 37.96 12.63
N ASN A 323 15.81 39.09 11.93
CA ASN A 323 15.60 40.40 12.52
C ASN A 323 14.16 40.93 12.35
N ALA A 324 13.27 40.13 11.76
CA ALA A 324 11.86 40.48 11.62
C ALA A 324 11.10 40.21 12.94
N ARG A 325 9.92 40.80 13.08
CA ARG A 325 9.04 40.50 14.22
C ARG A 325 8.45 39.10 14.09
N ASP A 326 8.26 38.40 15.16
CA ASP A 326 7.70 37.03 15.18
C ASP A 326 6.38 36.92 14.41
N VAL A 327 5.59 37.98 14.44
CA VAL A 327 4.33 38.14 13.72
C VAL A 327 4.53 38.06 12.20
N ASP A 328 5.49 38.85 11.69
CA ASP A 328 5.75 38.98 10.25
C ASP A 328 6.34 37.65 9.71
N ILE A 329 7.12 36.94 10.57
CA ILE A 329 7.68 35.63 10.25
C ILE A 329 6.56 34.61 10.06
N PHE A 330 5.63 34.52 11.03
CA PHE A 330 4.53 33.54 10.95
C PHE A 330 3.54 33.88 9.82
N GLU A 331 3.20 35.16 9.61
CA GLU A 331 2.34 35.56 8.50
C GLU A 331 2.95 35.09 7.17
N ARG A 332 4.23 35.35 6.96
CA ARG A 332 4.92 34.94 5.73
C ARG A 332 5.12 33.43 5.64
N ALA A 333 5.43 32.74 6.74
CA ALA A 333 5.58 31.29 6.75
C ALA A 333 4.28 30.55 6.47
N LEU A 334 3.14 31.15 6.83
CA LEU A 334 1.80 30.58 6.63
C LEU A 334 1.20 30.94 5.28
N GLU A 335 1.75 31.94 4.55
CA GLU A 335 1.27 32.31 3.23
C GLU A 335 1.46 31.15 2.23
N GLY A 336 0.39 30.79 1.53
CA GLY A 336 0.40 29.89 0.39
C GLY A 336 0.77 28.43 0.69
N THR A 337 1.44 27.79 -0.28
CA THR A 337 1.86 26.38 -0.26
C THR A 337 3.26 26.19 0.36
N GLY A 338 3.63 26.98 1.34
CA GLY A 338 4.93 26.97 2.00
C GLY A 338 5.29 25.63 2.65
N ALA A 339 6.60 25.40 2.91
CA ALA A 339 7.06 24.19 3.58
C ALA A 339 6.54 24.09 5.02
N PHE A 340 6.48 25.20 5.74
CA PHE A 340 6.05 25.24 7.12
C PHE A 340 4.60 24.75 7.34
N PRO A 341 3.59 25.22 6.57
CA PRO A 341 2.23 24.68 6.66
C PRO A 341 2.12 23.20 6.35
N ILE A 342 2.92 22.71 5.39
CA ILE A 342 2.95 21.29 5.02
C ILE A 342 3.51 20.46 6.18
N ILE A 343 4.59 20.93 6.84
CA ILE A 343 5.18 20.27 8.00
C ILE A 343 4.14 20.16 9.14
N LEU A 344 3.44 21.26 9.47
CA LEU A 344 2.40 21.25 10.50
C LEU A 344 1.25 20.31 10.14
N SER A 345 0.79 20.32 8.89
CA SER A 345 -0.27 19.42 8.42
C SER A 345 0.14 17.95 8.48
N ASN A 346 1.41 17.64 8.17
CA ASN A 346 1.92 16.28 8.27
C ASN A 346 2.04 15.79 9.71
N VAL A 347 2.47 16.64 10.64
CA VAL A 347 2.50 16.31 12.08
C VAL A 347 1.07 16.11 12.61
N ALA A 348 0.15 17.00 12.23
CA ALA A 348 -1.27 16.86 12.58
C ALA A 348 -1.85 15.54 12.09
N ASN A 349 -1.58 15.17 10.83
CA ASN A 349 -2.08 13.94 10.25
C ASN A 349 -1.49 12.69 10.94
N LYS A 350 -0.18 12.68 11.23
CA LYS A 350 0.46 11.59 11.97
C LYS A 350 -0.13 11.44 13.38
N THR A 351 -0.36 12.54 14.09
CA THR A 351 -0.97 12.52 15.42
C THR A 351 -2.41 11.99 15.37
N LEU A 352 -3.19 12.47 14.41
CA LEU A 352 -4.58 12.05 14.20
C LEU A 352 -4.65 10.55 13.92
N GLN A 353 -3.79 10.02 13.02
CA GLN A 353 -3.76 8.61 12.69
C GLN A 353 -3.33 7.74 13.87
N SER A 354 -2.24 8.09 14.56
CA SER A 354 -1.76 7.34 15.72
C SER A 354 -2.85 7.23 16.79
N SER A 355 -3.49 8.34 17.13
CA SER A 355 -4.56 8.37 18.15
C SER A 355 -5.82 7.64 17.69
N TYR A 356 -6.14 7.67 16.40
CA TYR A 356 -7.22 6.88 15.83
C TYR A 356 -6.93 5.38 15.95
N GLU A 357 -5.72 4.92 15.63
CA GLU A 357 -5.33 3.52 15.74
C GLU A 357 -5.31 3.03 17.17
N GLU A 358 -4.79 3.82 18.11
CA GLU A 358 -4.65 3.49 19.52
C GLU A 358 -5.95 3.56 20.32
N ALA A 359 -6.99 4.24 19.79
CA ALA A 359 -8.25 4.39 20.50
C ALA A 359 -8.88 3.04 20.87
N PRO A 360 -9.18 2.80 22.17
CA PRO A 360 -9.71 1.53 22.65
C PRO A 360 -11.18 1.38 22.21
N THR A 361 -11.40 0.56 21.20
CA THR A 361 -12.74 0.25 20.66
C THR A 361 -12.86 -1.23 20.36
N THR A 362 -14.07 -1.75 20.37
CA THR A 362 -14.33 -3.18 20.30
C THR A 362 -15.09 -3.63 19.06
N PHE A 363 -15.67 -2.68 18.29
CA PHE A 363 -16.47 -3.01 17.12
C PHE A 363 -15.73 -3.81 16.06
N GLN A 364 -14.41 -3.59 15.89
CA GLN A 364 -13.59 -4.25 14.86
C GLN A 364 -13.57 -5.78 14.99
N PHE A 365 -13.80 -6.30 16.19
CA PHE A 365 -13.75 -7.74 16.42
C PHE A 365 -14.94 -8.48 15.81
N TRP A 366 -16.13 -7.90 15.87
CA TRP A 366 -17.40 -8.59 15.56
C TRP A 366 -18.19 -7.98 14.38
N THR A 367 -17.75 -6.84 13.83
CA THR A 367 -18.37 -6.23 12.64
C THR A 367 -17.60 -6.57 11.37
N ALA A 368 -18.28 -6.49 10.21
CA ALA A 368 -17.66 -6.59 8.90
C ALA A 368 -17.13 -5.22 8.45
N VAL A 369 -16.04 -5.21 7.70
CA VAL A 369 -15.53 -4.02 7.04
C VAL A 369 -15.92 -4.05 5.56
N GLY A 370 -16.33 -2.91 5.01
CA GLY A 370 -16.70 -2.75 3.62
C GLY A 370 -16.15 -1.47 3.00
N SER A 371 -16.30 -1.38 1.69
CA SER A 371 -15.96 -0.19 0.91
C SER A 371 -17.12 0.14 -0.03
N ASN A 372 -17.48 1.42 -0.10
CA ASN A 372 -18.43 1.96 -1.07
C ASN A 372 -17.70 3.02 -1.90
N LYS A 373 -18.06 3.14 -3.18
CA LYS A 373 -17.40 4.08 -4.11
C LYS A 373 -18.00 5.48 -4.07
N ASP A 374 -19.25 5.61 -3.59
CA ASP A 374 -20.00 6.86 -3.54
C ASP A 374 -20.96 6.88 -2.34
N PHE A 375 -21.64 8.01 -2.15
CA PHE A 375 -22.63 8.22 -1.08
C PHE A 375 -24.04 7.73 -1.44
N LYS A 376 -24.22 7.15 -2.62
CA LYS A 376 -25.53 6.61 -3.00
C LYS A 376 -25.81 5.34 -2.22
N PRO A 377 -27.09 5.09 -1.87
CA PRO A 377 -27.46 3.82 -1.26
C PRO A 377 -27.01 2.65 -2.15
N THR A 378 -26.08 1.86 -1.66
CA THR A 378 -25.61 0.66 -2.35
C THR A 378 -26.43 -0.53 -1.90
N THR A 379 -27.16 -1.15 -2.83
CA THR A 379 -27.96 -2.32 -2.53
C THR A 379 -27.07 -3.57 -2.48
N GLN A 380 -26.98 -4.18 -1.31
CA GLN A 380 -26.38 -5.50 -1.15
C GLN A 380 -27.44 -6.57 -1.34
N VAL A 381 -27.21 -7.45 -2.30
CA VAL A 381 -28.10 -8.58 -2.59
C VAL A 381 -27.58 -9.81 -1.85
N GLN A 382 -28.38 -10.34 -0.93
CA GLN A 382 -28.14 -11.65 -0.36
C GLN A 382 -28.95 -12.69 -1.14
N LEU A 383 -28.25 -13.70 -1.65
CA LEU A 383 -28.87 -14.82 -2.34
C LEU A 383 -29.17 -15.95 -1.34
N SER A 384 -30.28 -16.62 -1.51
CA SER A 384 -30.55 -17.88 -0.79
C SER A 384 -29.47 -18.90 -1.11
N SER A 385 -29.30 -19.89 -0.25
CA SER A 385 -28.53 -21.09 -0.59
C SER A 385 -29.12 -21.77 -1.81
N ALA A 386 -28.29 -22.41 -2.62
CA ALA A 386 -28.81 -23.32 -3.63
C ALA A 386 -29.63 -24.42 -2.93
N ASP A 387 -30.84 -24.67 -3.41
CA ASP A 387 -31.64 -25.81 -2.94
C ASP A 387 -30.77 -27.10 -3.05
N VAL A 388 -31.03 -28.06 -2.17
CA VAL A 388 -30.36 -29.35 -2.18
C VAL A 388 -30.44 -29.95 -3.58
N LEU A 389 -29.33 -30.43 -4.11
CA LEU A 389 -29.31 -31.10 -5.41
C LEU A 389 -30.20 -32.32 -5.36
N GLU A 390 -31.12 -32.44 -6.31
CA GLU A 390 -32.01 -33.59 -6.43
C GLU A 390 -31.27 -34.75 -7.09
N LYS A 391 -31.55 -35.98 -6.64
CA LYS A 391 -31.00 -37.17 -7.27
C LYS A 391 -31.55 -37.28 -8.71
N MET A 392 -30.63 -37.26 -9.66
CA MET A 392 -30.94 -37.50 -11.07
C MET A 392 -31.15 -38.99 -11.33
N THR A 393 -32.15 -39.32 -12.11
CA THR A 393 -32.28 -40.65 -12.74
C THR A 393 -31.58 -40.65 -14.09
N GLU A 394 -31.16 -41.80 -14.60
CA GLU A 394 -30.38 -41.93 -15.86
C GLU A 394 -31.03 -41.22 -17.07
N ALA A 395 -32.35 -40.97 -17.06
CA ALA A 395 -33.09 -40.28 -18.13
C ALA A 395 -33.68 -38.93 -17.66
N GLY A 396 -33.24 -38.35 -16.54
CA GLY A 396 -33.85 -37.16 -15.95
C GLY A 396 -33.27 -35.86 -16.50
N GLU A 397 -34.12 -34.84 -16.63
CA GLU A 397 -33.71 -33.48 -16.99
C GLU A 397 -33.27 -32.68 -15.77
N PHE A 398 -32.26 -31.78 -15.92
CA PHE A 398 -31.86 -30.83 -14.88
C PHE A 398 -32.94 -29.79 -14.69
N LYS A 399 -33.46 -29.67 -13.47
CA LYS A 399 -34.45 -28.64 -13.13
C LYS A 399 -33.78 -27.33 -12.83
N ASN A 400 -34.24 -26.24 -13.44
CA ASN A 400 -33.80 -24.91 -13.11
C ASN A 400 -34.21 -24.55 -11.68
N LYS A 401 -33.23 -24.11 -10.87
CA LYS A 401 -33.44 -23.65 -9.49
C LYS A 401 -33.52 -22.12 -9.47
N SER A 402 -34.53 -21.59 -8.78
CA SER A 402 -34.67 -20.15 -8.55
C SER A 402 -34.03 -19.77 -7.20
N PHE A 403 -33.31 -18.65 -7.17
CA PHE A 403 -32.77 -18.07 -5.95
C PHE A 403 -33.73 -16.97 -5.46
N LYS A 404 -33.96 -16.92 -4.16
CA LYS A 404 -34.60 -15.77 -3.53
C LYS A 404 -33.53 -14.72 -3.20
N GLU A 405 -33.89 -13.48 -3.36
CA GLU A 405 -33.01 -12.34 -3.08
C GLU A 405 -33.59 -11.51 -1.93
N THR A 406 -32.75 -11.07 -1.02
CA THR A 406 -33.08 -10.01 -0.06
C THR A 406 -32.12 -8.85 -0.30
N LYS A 407 -32.66 -7.64 -0.28
CA LYS A 407 -31.92 -6.41 -0.56
C LYS A 407 -31.77 -5.62 0.72
N VAL A 408 -30.54 -5.27 1.06
CA VAL A 408 -30.22 -4.36 2.16
C VAL A 408 -29.45 -3.18 1.60
N ASN A 409 -29.84 -1.98 1.95
CA ASN A 409 -29.13 -0.78 1.53
C ASN A 409 -28.08 -0.40 2.57
N THR A 410 -26.88 -0.10 2.10
CA THR A 410 -25.80 0.49 2.89
C THR A 410 -25.52 1.89 2.34
N GLN A 411 -25.32 2.85 3.21
CA GLN A 411 -25.10 4.25 2.82
C GLN A 411 -23.97 4.87 3.65
N LEU A 412 -23.20 5.75 3.02
CA LEU A 412 -22.18 6.54 3.67
C LEU A 412 -22.70 7.93 4.03
N ASP A 413 -22.21 8.46 5.15
CA ASP A 413 -22.35 9.85 5.53
C ASP A 413 -20.98 10.44 5.91
N THR A 414 -20.84 11.77 5.76
CA THR A 414 -19.63 12.47 6.17
C THR A 414 -19.78 12.99 7.60
N TYR A 415 -18.88 12.60 8.47
CA TYR A 415 -18.78 13.08 9.85
C TYR A 415 -17.52 13.92 9.99
N GLY A 416 -17.61 15.13 10.49
CA GLY A 416 -16.46 16.00 10.59
C GLY A 416 -16.61 17.13 11.58
N ALA A 417 -15.48 17.73 11.93
CA ALA A 417 -15.37 18.90 12.77
C ALA A 417 -14.26 19.82 12.26
N SER A 418 -14.35 21.11 12.58
CA SER A 418 -13.32 22.09 12.26
C SER A 418 -12.77 22.72 13.54
N PHE A 419 -11.50 23.12 13.49
CA PHE A 419 -10.84 23.84 14.56
C PHE A 419 -9.83 24.81 13.96
N ALA A 420 -9.42 25.81 14.73
CA ALA A 420 -8.43 26.79 14.31
C ALA A 420 -7.27 26.84 15.31
N ILE A 421 -6.05 26.91 14.77
CA ILE A 421 -4.88 27.30 15.57
C ILE A 421 -4.77 28.80 15.51
N THR A 422 -4.79 29.44 16.67
CA THR A 422 -4.60 30.89 16.73
C THR A 422 -3.13 31.24 16.50
N ARG A 423 -2.89 32.41 15.92
CA ARG A 423 -1.55 33.00 15.83
C ARG A 423 -0.83 33.05 17.18
N LYS A 424 -1.55 33.31 18.27
CA LYS A 424 -0.98 33.34 19.62
C LYS A 424 -0.38 31.98 20.03
N ALA A 425 -1.04 30.87 19.71
CA ALA A 425 -0.52 29.53 19.99
C ALA A 425 0.77 29.22 19.20
N LEU A 426 0.86 29.67 17.97
CA LEU A 426 2.07 29.52 17.15
C LEU A 426 3.25 30.34 17.70
N ILE A 427 3.02 31.59 18.07
CA ILE A 427 4.03 32.47 18.66
C ILE A 427 4.53 31.94 20.01
N ASN A 428 3.62 31.39 20.83
CA ASN A 428 3.95 30.79 22.11
C ASN A 428 4.62 29.41 22.01
N ASP A 429 4.87 28.90 20.80
CA ASP A 429 5.43 27.57 20.55
C ASP A 429 4.58 26.42 21.17
N ASP A 430 3.26 26.59 21.20
CA ASP A 430 2.33 25.66 21.84
C ASP A 430 1.93 24.50 20.89
N LEU A 431 2.95 23.76 20.45
CA LEU A 431 2.76 22.59 19.58
C LEU A 431 2.00 21.48 20.31
N GLY A 432 2.20 21.35 21.62
CA GLY A 432 1.54 20.35 22.45
C GLY A 432 0.02 20.49 22.42
N ALA A 433 -0.50 21.69 22.66
CA ALA A 433 -1.94 21.95 22.59
C ALA A 433 -2.54 21.65 21.20
N PHE A 434 -1.79 21.93 20.13
CA PHE A 434 -2.23 21.60 18.78
C PHE A 434 -2.35 20.09 18.55
N THR A 435 -1.33 19.34 18.93
CA THR A 435 -1.33 17.88 18.73
C THR A 435 -2.31 17.18 19.66
N GLU A 436 -2.55 17.69 20.87
CA GLU A 436 -3.58 17.19 21.78
C GLU A 436 -4.99 17.27 21.15
N VAL A 437 -5.32 18.40 20.52
CA VAL A 437 -6.60 18.53 19.78
C VAL A 437 -6.70 17.52 18.67
N MET A 438 -5.61 17.24 17.92
CA MET A 438 -5.59 16.22 16.88
C MET A 438 -5.80 14.82 17.44
N ALA A 439 -5.16 14.52 18.56
CA ALA A 439 -5.33 13.23 19.24
C ALA A 439 -6.78 13.02 19.67
N LEU A 440 -7.42 14.03 20.27
CA LEU A 440 -8.83 13.99 20.65
C LEU A 440 -9.75 13.74 19.44
N PHE A 441 -9.48 14.34 18.28
CA PHE A 441 -10.26 14.08 17.07
C PHE A 441 -10.06 12.66 16.55
N GLY A 442 -8.83 12.14 16.61
CA GLY A 442 -8.54 10.75 16.24
C GLY A 442 -9.34 9.75 17.08
N GLU A 443 -9.22 9.87 18.41
CA GLU A 443 -9.97 9.02 19.34
C GLU A 443 -11.50 9.17 19.16
N SER A 444 -11.99 10.41 19.06
CA SER A 444 -13.41 10.68 18.91
C SER A 444 -13.99 10.08 17.64
N SER A 445 -13.26 10.13 16.54
CA SER A 445 -13.68 9.55 15.26
C SER A 445 -13.89 8.04 15.36
N LYS A 446 -12.96 7.32 15.99
CA LYS A 446 -13.08 5.86 16.16
C LYS A 446 -14.15 5.49 17.20
N ARG A 447 -14.24 6.25 18.28
CA ARG A 447 -15.27 6.10 19.31
C ARG A 447 -16.67 6.31 18.75
N MET A 448 -16.84 7.27 17.84
CA MET A 448 -18.11 7.51 17.13
C MET A 448 -18.55 6.25 16.37
N ILE A 449 -17.67 5.60 15.62
CA ILE A 449 -18.00 4.36 14.89
C ILE A 449 -18.42 3.27 15.88
N ASN A 450 -17.66 3.11 16.98
CA ASN A 450 -17.99 2.15 18.05
C ASN A 450 -19.41 2.39 18.57
N GLN A 451 -19.71 3.66 18.91
CA GLN A 451 -21.04 4.06 19.39
C GLN A 451 -22.14 3.75 18.37
N MET A 452 -21.91 4.00 17.08
CA MET A 452 -22.88 3.70 16.03
C MET A 452 -23.15 2.19 15.93
N CYS A 453 -22.12 1.35 15.99
CA CYS A 453 -22.25 -0.10 15.99
C CYS A 453 -23.06 -0.62 17.17
N TYR A 454 -22.75 -0.14 18.39
CA TYR A 454 -23.50 -0.53 19.59
C TYR A 454 -24.91 0.05 19.63
N LYS A 455 -25.14 1.24 19.08
CA LYS A 455 -26.49 1.79 18.93
C LYS A 455 -27.39 0.91 18.05
N LEU A 456 -26.84 0.32 16.98
CA LEU A 456 -27.56 -0.65 16.16
C LEU A 456 -27.79 -1.96 16.92
N LEU A 457 -26.81 -2.45 17.67
CA LEU A 457 -26.89 -3.71 18.43
C LEU A 457 -27.91 -3.61 19.57
N THR A 458 -27.88 -2.52 20.35
CA THR A 458 -28.71 -2.37 21.57
C THR A 458 -30.02 -1.65 21.33
N GLY A 459 -30.19 -1.00 20.17
CA GLY A 459 -31.34 -0.16 19.86
C GLY A 459 -32.65 -0.94 19.79
N LYS A 460 -33.64 -0.53 20.59
CA LYS A 460 -34.98 -1.14 20.63
C LYS A 460 -35.75 -0.93 19.30
N ASP A 461 -35.45 0.17 18.62
CA ASP A 461 -36.11 0.54 17.35
C ASP A 461 -35.37 0.03 16.11
N THR A 462 -34.23 -0.68 16.30
CA THR A 462 -33.48 -1.27 15.19
C THR A 462 -34.29 -2.39 14.56
N LYS A 463 -34.59 -2.23 13.27
CA LYS A 463 -35.42 -3.18 12.50
C LYS A 463 -34.67 -3.67 11.26
N ILE A 464 -34.95 -4.90 10.89
CA ILE A 464 -34.62 -5.51 9.61
C ILE A 464 -35.85 -6.27 9.11
N ASP A 465 -36.12 -6.24 7.81
CA ASP A 465 -37.34 -6.86 7.22
C ASP A 465 -38.66 -6.42 7.89
N ASN A 466 -38.74 -5.17 8.36
CA ASN A 466 -39.85 -4.59 9.15
C ASN A 466 -40.12 -5.27 10.49
N VAL A 467 -39.20 -6.08 10.99
CA VAL A 467 -39.27 -6.75 12.31
C VAL A 467 -38.16 -6.21 13.19
N ALA A 468 -38.32 -6.20 14.50
CA ALA A 468 -37.27 -5.85 15.43
C ALA A 468 -36.03 -6.74 15.19
N LEU A 469 -34.81 -6.20 15.30
CA LEU A 469 -33.57 -6.95 15.10
C LEU A 469 -33.57 -8.27 15.90
N PHE A 470 -33.95 -8.19 17.16
CA PHE A 470 -34.10 -9.36 18.03
C PHE A 470 -35.59 -9.67 18.24
N ASP A 471 -36.01 -10.80 17.73
CA ASP A 471 -37.39 -11.29 17.83
C ASP A 471 -37.40 -12.81 18.03
N LYS A 472 -38.19 -13.27 19.00
CA LYS A 472 -38.23 -14.68 19.39
C LYS A 472 -38.95 -15.53 18.33
N SER A 473 -39.95 -14.98 17.66
CA SER A 473 -40.86 -15.74 16.77
C SER A 473 -40.43 -15.66 15.29
N LYS A 474 -39.97 -14.49 14.85
CA LYS A 474 -39.61 -14.24 13.44
C LYS A 474 -38.17 -14.52 13.14
N HIS A 475 -37.28 -14.01 14.00
CA HIS A 475 -35.82 -14.14 13.81
C HIS A 475 -35.22 -15.29 14.63
N ASN A 476 -35.94 -15.82 15.64
CA ASN A 476 -35.46 -16.87 16.53
C ASN A 476 -34.06 -16.57 17.12
N ASN A 477 -33.81 -15.31 17.43
CA ASN A 477 -32.51 -14.80 17.89
C ASN A 477 -32.62 -14.00 19.21
N LEU A 478 -33.75 -14.15 19.92
CA LEU A 478 -33.99 -13.55 21.24
C LEU A 478 -34.31 -14.65 22.25
N GLY A 479 -33.59 -14.66 23.33
CA GLY A 479 -33.81 -15.54 24.47
C GLY A 479 -33.85 -14.83 25.79
N THR A 480 -34.01 -15.60 26.85
CA THR A 480 -34.05 -15.15 28.23
C THR A 480 -32.98 -15.91 29.05
N GLY A 481 -32.64 -15.38 30.20
CA GLY A 481 -31.75 -16.03 31.15
C GLY A 481 -30.41 -15.32 31.31
N LYS A 482 -29.91 -15.41 32.55
CA LYS A 482 -28.56 -14.96 32.88
C LYS A 482 -27.51 -15.78 32.12
N ILE A 483 -26.32 -15.22 32.02
CA ILE A 483 -25.22 -15.89 31.36
C ILE A 483 -24.88 -17.21 32.11
N SER A 484 -24.88 -18.34 31.40
CA SER A 484 -24.60 -19.65 31.92
C SER A 484 -24.27 -20.61 30.75
N ILE A 485 -23.70 -21.80 31.07
CA ILE A 485 -23.48 -22.82 30.06
C ILE A 485 -24.77 -23.24 29.35
N ASN A 486 -25.88 -23.32 30.07
CA ASN A 486 -27.17 -23.71 29.50
C ASN A 486 -27.75 -22.64 28.58
N SER A 487 -27.72 -21.35 28.97
CA SER A 487 -28.19 -20.25 28.13
C SER A 487 -27.31 -20.06 26.89
N LEU A 488 -25.98 -20.20 27.02
CA LEU A 488 -25.04 -20.20 25.87
C LEU A 488 -25.31 -21.38 24.92
N ALA A 489 -25.60 -22.57 25.44
CA ALA A 489 -25.95 -23.74 24.64
C ALA A 489 -27.25 -23.55 23.87
N ALA A 490 -28.28 -22.97 24.51
CA ALA A 490 -29.54 -22.60 23.85
C ALA A 490 -29.33 -21.57 22.75
N ALA A 491 -28.58 -20.53 23.03
CA ALA A 491 -28.24 -19.48 22.07
C ALA A 491 -27.45 -20.01 20.86
N LYS A 492 -26.42 -20.83 21.10
CA LYS A 492 -25.67 -21.52 20.04
C LYS A 492 -26.57 -22.40 19.19
N SER A 493 -27.49 -23.16 19.80
CA SER A 493 -28.47 -24.00 19.10
C SER A 493 -29.39 -23.13 18.21
N ALA A 494 -29.87 -22.00 18.71
CA ALA A 494 -30.70 -21.08 17.95
C ALA A 494 -29.95 -20.51 16.74
N MET A 495 -28.70 -20.05 16.90
CA MET A 495 -27.85 -19.57 15.80
C MET A 495 -27.56 -20.68 14.78
N SER A 496 -27.25 -21.89 15.20
CA SER A 496 -26.98 -23.02 14.30
C SER A 496 -28.22 -23.43 13.48
N LYS A 497 -29.41 -23.24 14.04
CA LYS A 497 -30.70 -23.53 13.39
C LYS A 497 -31.24 -22.37 12.54
N GLN A 498 -30.52 -21.26 12.42
CA GLN A 498 -30.89 -20.21 11.47
C GLN A 498 -30.96 -20.78 10.06
N THR A 499 -32.00 -20.40 9.34
CA THR A 499 -32.21 -20.84 7.97
C THR A 499 -31.83 -19.76 6.95
N ASP A 500 -31.60 -20.17 5.74
CA ASP A 500 -31.43 -19.27 4.62
C ASP A 500 -32.75 -18.49 4.30
N ILE A 501 -32.68 -17.57 3.34
CA ILE A 501 -33.83 -16.74 2.91
C ILE A 501 -35.00 -17.59 2.40
N SER A 502 -34.72 -18.80 1.90
CA SER A 502 -35.77 -19.74 1.46
C SER A 502 -36.48 -20.45 2.61
N GLY A 503 -35.87 -20.47 3.80
CA GLY A 503 -36.35 -21.20 4.98
C GLY A 503 -36.10 -22.71 4.94
N LYS A 504 -35.37 -23.21 3.94
CA LYS A 504 -35.17 -24.65 3.72
C LYS A 504 -33.82 -25.19 4.22
N ALA A 505 -32.74 -24.39 4.07
CA ALA A 505 -31.41 -24.82 4.42
C ALA A 505 -30.96 -24.24 5.76
N TYR A 506 -30.49 -25.11 6.68
CA TYR A 506 -29.85 -24.66 7.91
C TYR A 506 -28.45 -24.14 7.61
N LEU A 507 -28.13 -22.97 8.18
CA LEU A 507 -26.87 -22.28 7.92
C LEU A 507 -25.74 -22.70 8.84
N ASN A 508 -26.06 -23.40 9.96
CA ASN A 508 -25.11 -23.84 10.99
C ASN A 508 -24.14 -22.75 11.45
N ILE A 509 -24.68 -21.55 11.71
CA ILE A 509 -23.88 -20.39 12.13
C ILE A 509 -23.30 -20.65 13.52
N GLN A 510 -21.98 -20.53 13.65
CA GLN A 510 -21.28 -20.69 14.91
C GLN A 510 -20.99 -19.33 15.55
N PRO A 511 -21.30 -19.13 16.85
CA PRO A 511 -20.89 -17.94 17.57
C PRO A 511 -19.36 -17.92 17.74
N GLY A 512 -18.75 -16.75 17.56
CA GLY A 512 -17.33 -16.51 17.80
C GLY A 512 -17.08 -15.53 18.95
N PHE A 513 -18.05 -14.64 19.18
CA PHE A 513 -17.91 -13.55 20.15
C PHE A 513 -19.07 -13.56 21.15
N LEU A 514 -18.72 -13.37 22.42
CA LEU A 514 -19.65 -13.12 23.51
C LEU A 514 -19.50 -11.66 23.93
N ILE A 515 -20.51 -10.84 23.63
CA ILE A 515 -20.50 -9.40 23.84
C ILE A 515 -21.34 -9.11 25.07
N VAL A 516 -20.74 -8.44 26.05
CA VAL A 516 -21.33 -8.23 27.37
C VAL A 516 -21.15 -6.78 27.85
N PRO A 517 -22.02 -6.26 28.71
CA PRO A 517 -21.76 -5.03 29.43
C PRO A 517 -20.57 -5.20 30.41
N THR A 518 -20.00 -4.09 30.84
CA THR A 518 -18.85 -4.07 31.75
C THR A 518 -19.07 -4.82 33.05
N GLU A 519 -20.30 -4.83 33.55
CA GLU A 519 -20.71 -5.52 34.78
C GLU A 519 -20.64 -7.04 34.68
N LEU A 520 -20.83 -7.60 33.48
CA LEU A 520 -20.79 -9.04 33.24
C LEU A 520 -19.43 -9.54 32.73
N GLU A 521 -18.45 -8.66 32.54
CA GLU A 521 -17.15 -9.03 31.95
C GLU A 521 -16.44 -10.12 32.74
N VAL A 522 -16.37 -9.97 34.06
CA VAL A 522 -15.67 -10.92 34.94
C VAL A 522 -16.37 -12.27 34.92
N GLU A 523 -17.70 -12.30 35.04
CA GLU A 523 -18.51 -13.51 35.01
C GLU A 523 -18.38 -14.23 33.65
N ALA A 524 -18.46 -13.51 32.56
CA ALA A 524 -18.29 -14.02 31.21
C ALA A 524 -16.89 -14.60 30.98
N THR A 525 -15.85 -13.89 31.43
CA THR A 525 -14.45 -14.33 31.30
C THR A 525 -14.18 -15.58 32.13
N GLN A 526 -14.68 -15.65 33.36
CA GLN A 526 -14.59 -16.84 34.19
C GLN A 526 -15.30 -18.05 33.56
N LEU A 527 -16.50 -17.82 33.00
CA LEU A 527 -17.29 -18.85 32.38
C LEU A 527 -16.61 -19.45 31.15
N VAL A 528 -16.07 -18.60 30.27
CA VAL A 528 -15.43 -19.02 29.02
C VAL A 528 -13.99 -19.50 29.26
N GLY A 529 -13.27 -18.95 30.23
CA GLY A 529 -11.88 -19.26 30.55
C GLY A 529 -11.69 -20.46 31.47
N SER A 530 -12.76 -21.02 32.08
CA SER A 530 -12.67 -22.18 32.93
C SER A 530 -12.85 -23.47 32.16
N SER A 531 -11.97 -24.44 32.37
CA SER A 531 -12.07 -25.79 31.79
C SER A 531 -13.19 -26.64 32.39
N VAL A 532 -13.66 -26.27 33.59
CA VAL A 532 -14.78 -26.91 34.28
C VAL A 532 -15.91 -25.88 34.48
N ASP A 533 -17.14 -26.37 34.62
CA ASP A 533 -18.31 -25.53 34.90
C ASP A 533 -18.15 -24.86 36.27
N PRO A 534 -17.97 -23.54 36.37
CA PRO A 534 -17.74 -22.84 37.62
C PRO A 534 -18.95 -22.86 38.55
N THR A 535 -20.12 -23.25 38.06
CA THR A 535 -21.37 -23.33 38.86
C THR A 535 -21.60 -24.69 39.47
N LYS A 536 -20.75 -25.69 39.18
CA LYS A 536 -20.91 -27.06 39.68
C LYS A 536 -19.71 -27.53 40.51
N TYR A 537 -20.00 -28.27 41.57
CA TYR A 537 -18.98 -28.79 42.49
C TYR A 537 -18.28 -30.08 42.02
N ASN A 538 -18.71 -30.69 40.91
CA ASN A 538 -18.29 -32.04 40.50
C ASN A 538 -17.34 -32.08 39.29
N ASN A 539 -16.57 -31.00 39.04
CA ASN A 539 -15.61 -30.91 37.94
C ASN A 539 -16.21 -31.24 36.55
N THR A 540 -17.49 -30.91 36.33
CA THR A 540 -18.13 -31.10 35.01
C THR A 540 -17.39 -30.32 33.95
N PRO A 541 -16.96 -30.94 32.82
CA PRO A 541 -16.26 -30.24 31.76
C PRO A 541 -17.11 -29.08 31.16
N ASN A 542 -16.46 -27.97 30.89
CA ASN A 542 -17.09 -26.80 30.24
C ASN A 542 -16.96 -26.90 28.71
N PRO A 543 -18.06 -27.06 27.96
CA PRO A 543 -18.02 -27.16 26.50
C PRO A 543 -17.66 -25.84 25.79
N PHE A 544 -17.70 -24.71 26.50
CA PHE A 544 -17.37 -23.38 25.96
C PHE A 544 -15.96 -22.92 26.31
N PHE A 545 -15.16 -23.75 26.97
CA PHE A 545 -13.78 -23.42 27.30
C PHE A 545 -12.99 -22.96 26.07
N ASN A 546 -12.50 -21.71 26.07
CA ASN A 546 -11.73 -21.07 24.98
C ASN A 546 -12.40 -21.12 23.59
N ARG A 547 -13.75 -21.21 23.53
CA ARG A 547 -14.46 -21.26 22.25
C ARG A 547 -15.12 -19.93 21.84
N LEU A 548 -15.21 -18.99 22.76
CA LEU A 548 -15.78 -17.67 22.53
C LEU A 548 -14.76 -16.62 22.96
N THR A 549 -14.66 -15.55 22.20
CA THR A 549 -13.92 -14.35 22.61
C THR A 549 -14.89 -13.44 23.35
N VAL A 550 -14.59 -13.15 24.61
CA VAL A 550 -15.38 -12.19 25.41
C VAL A 550 -15.01 -10.78 25.01
N ILE A 551 -16.02 -9.97 24.74
CA ILE A 551 -15.89 -8.54 24.41
C ILE A 551 -16.77 -7.77 25.39
N SER A 552 -16.15 -6.88 26.14
CA SER A 552 -16.85 -5.97 27.07
C SER A 552 -16.85 -4.56 26.51
N ASP A 553 -18.00 -3.89 26.55
CA ASP A 553 -18.11 -2.53 26.05
C ASP A 553 -19.11 -1.69 26.86
N PRO A 554 -18.74 -0.45 27.29
CA PRO A 554 -19.59 0.41 28.10
C PRO A 554 -20.81 0.96 27.38
N TYR A 555 -20.88 0.86 26.05
CA TYR A 555 -22.09 1.28 25.30
C TYR A 555 -23.26 0.31 25.43
N ILE A 556 -23.07 -0.86 26.07
CA ILE A 556 -24.18 -1.73 26.48
C ILE A 556 -24.66 -1.25 27.85
N THR A 557 -25.72 -0.47 27.89
CA THR A 557 -26.21 0.19 29.10
C THR A 557 -27.05 -0.71 30.03
N ASN A 558 -27.57 -1.83 29.52
CA ASN A 558 -28.31 -2.77 30.34
C ASN A 558 -27.33 -3.82 30.93
N ALA A 559 -27.14 -3.76 32.23
CA ALA A 559 -26.19 -4.60 32.97
C ALA A 559 -26.50 -6.12 32.96
N GLN A 560 -27.66 -6.55 32.45
CA GLN A 560 -28.07 -7.95 32.44
C GLN A 560 -28.09 -8.57 31.03
N GLU A 561 -28.17 -7.74 29.99
CA GLU A 561 -28.24 -8.19 28.61
C GLU A 561 -26.87 -8.71 28.14
N TRP A 562 -26.87 -9.78 27.37
CA TRP A 562 -25.69 -10.27 26.69
C TRP A 562 -26.00 -10.72 25.28
N TYR A 563 -24.99 -10.73 24.43
CA TYR A 563 -25.14 -11.01 23.02
C TYR A 563 -24.12 -12.03 22.53
N LEU A 564 -24.50 -12.83 21.54
CA LEU A 564 -23.56 -13.60 20.73
C LEU A 564 -23.49 -13.00 19.33
N ALA A 565 -22.29 -12.92 18.81
CA ALA A 565 -22.05 -12.59 17.40
C ALA A 565 -21.35 -13.74 16.69
N ALA A 566 -21.69 -13.95 15.42
CA ALA A 566 -21.08 -14.98 14.59
C ALA A 566 -19.57 -14.79 14.48
N ALA A 567 -18.84 -15.88 14.32
CA ALA A 567 -17.43 -15.87 13.99
C ALA A 567 -17.21 -15.07 12.68
N ARG A 568 -16.01 -14.52 12.51
CA ARG A 568 -15.67 -13.76 11.30
C ARG A 568 -15.98 -14.57 10.04
N GLY A 569 -16.58 -13.92 9.06
CA GLY A 569 -16.94 -14.54 7.80
C GLY A 569 -18.27 -14.04 7.22
N ARG A 570 -18.97 -14.92 6.52
CA ARG A 570 -20.14 -14.58 5.69
C ARG A 570 -21.33 -13.98 6.45
N TYR A 571 -21.50 -14.30 7.74
CA TYR A 571 -22.72 -13.95 8.50
C TYR A 571 -22.49 -12.85 9.53
N GLN A 572 -21.53 -11.96 9.32
CA GLN A 572 -21.38 -10.76 10.13
C GLN A 572 -22.55 -9.81 9.87
N SER A 573 -23.27 -9.48 10.92
CA SER A 573 -24.59 -8.80 10.82
C SER A 573 -24.51 -7.29 10.68
N ILE A 574 -23.48 -6.66 11.25
CA ILE A 574 -23.24 -5.22 11.14
C ILE A 574 -22.02 -5.00 10.28
N LYS A 575 -22.13 -4.07 9.33
CA LYS A 575 -21.07 -3.71 8.40
C LYS A 575 -20.71 -2.25 8.56
N VAL A 576 -19.41 -1.99 8.73
CA VAL A 576 -18.85 -0.63 8.70
C VAL A 576 -18.24 -0.43 7.31
N SER A 577 -18.80 0.48 6.54
CA SER A 577 -18.35 0.79 5.18
C SER A 577 -17.66 2.13 5.13
N TYR A 578 -16.59 2.23 4.36
CA TYR A 578 -15.79 3.43 4.18
C TYR A 578 -15.76 3.85 2.72
N LEU A 579 -15.65 5.16 2.45
CA LEU A 579 -15.51 5.67 1.08
C LEU A 579 -14.16 5.22 0.50
N ASN A 580 -14.20 4.52 -0.64
CA ASN A 580 -13.01 3.96 -1.31
C ASN A 580 -12.08 3.14 -0.38
N GLY A 581 -12.60 2.63 0.74
CA GLY A 581 -11.84 1.85 1.70
C GLY A 581 -10.91 2.66 2.63
N VAL A 582 -10.98 3.99 2.63
CA VAL A 582 -10.19 4.86 3.50
C VAL A 582 -10.76 4.82 4.92
N GLN A 583 -10.10 4.10 5.82
CA GLN A 583 -10.57 3.85 7.18
C GLN A 583 -10.14 4.91 8.20
N THR A 584 -9.20 5.77 7.83
CA THR A 584 -8.66 6.80 8.72
C THR A 584 -9.29 8.16 8.43
N PRO A 585 -9.51 9.01 9.46
CA PRO A 585 -10.00 10.36 9.24
C PRO A 585 -8.99 11.19 8.42
N ILE A 586 -9.52 12.08 7.60
CA ILE A 586 -8.75 12.97 6.72
C ILE A 586 -8.71 14.35 7.36
N ILE A 587 -7.53 14.98 7.34
CA ILE A 587 -7.34 16.36 7.76
C ILE A 587 -7.08 17.22 6.53
N GLU A 588 -7.77 18.36 6.45
CA GLU A 588 -7.55 19.38 5.43
C GLU A 588 -7.36 20.75 6.08
N ARG A 589 -6.47 21.53 5.49
CA ARG A 589 -6.22 22.92 5.87
C ARG A 589 -7.06 23.85 5.01
N ALA A 590 -7.60 24.89 5.61
CA ALA A 590 -8.19 26.03 4.93
C ALA A 590 -7.50 27.32 5.38
N ASP A 591 -7.14 28.17 4.43
CA ASP A 591 -6.73 29.53 4.73
C ASP A 591 -7.99 30.34 4.98
N ASP A 592 -8.06 30.97 6.16
CA ASP A 592 -9.24 31.71 6.60
C ASP A 592 -8.92 33.20 6.65
N PHE A 593 -9.64 33.98 5.86
CA PHE A 593 -9.51 35.43 5.85
C PHE A 593 -10.04 36.10 7.13
N ASP A 594 -11.00 35.45 7.80
CA ASP A 594 -11.70 36.03 8.96
C ASP A 594 -10.99 35.78 10.30
N SER A 595 -9.99 34.87 10.33
CA SER A 595 -9.24 34.55 11.56
C SER A 595 -7.74 34.70 11.39
N LEU A 596 -7.08 35.33 12.38
CA LEU A 596 -5.62 35.38 12.48
C LEU A 596 -5.08 34.00 12.92
N GLY A 597 -5.03 33.05 12.00
CA GLY A 597 -4.58 31.69 12.31
C GLY A 597 -4.77 30.74 11.12
N VAL A 598 -4.65 29.46 11.37
CA VAL A 598 -4.86 28.40 10.38
C VAL A 598 -6.05 27.57 10.81
N LYS A 599 -7.03 27.41 9.92
CA LYS A 599 -8.17 26.51 10.13
C LYS A 599 -7.87 25.14 9.56
N TYR A 600 -8.29 24.13 10.30
CA TYR A 600 -8.27 22.74 9.88
C TYR A 600 -9.67 22.16 9.99
N ARG A 601 -9.99 21.24 9.11
CA ARG A 601 -11.14 20.35 9.23
C ARG A 601 -10.67 18.91 9.23
N VAL A 602 -11.29 18.13 10.11
CA VAL A 602 -11.11 16.67 10.17
C VAL A 602 -12.43 16.06 9.80
N TYR A 603 -12.45 15.11 8.89
CA TYR A 603 -13.66 14.39 8.51
C TYR A 603 -13.38 12.93 8.19
N LEU A 604 -14.42 12.12 8.29
CA LEU A 604 -14.42 10.70 7.97
C LEU A 604 -15.72 10.35 7.26
N ASP A 605 -15.60 9.67 6.12
CA ASP A 605 -16.73 9.17 5.34
C ASP A 605 -16.99 7.72 5.70
N VAL A 606 -18.01 7.47 6.52
CA VAL A 606 -18.31 6.15 7.07
C VAL A 606 -19.81 5.90 7.13
N GLY A 607 -20.20 4.66 6.90
CA GLY A 607 -21.56 4.17 7.13
C GLY A 607 -21.54 2.93 8.02
N VAL A 608 -22.48 2.83 8.94
CA VAL A 608 -22.66 1.66 9.80
C VAL A 608 -24.07 1.13 9.57
N ASP A 609 -24.17 -0.03 8.96
CA ASP A 609 -25.41 -0.58 8.49
C ASP A 609 -25.64 -2.00 9.02
N LEU A 610 -26.90 -2.31 9.32
CA LEU A 610 -27.34 -3.66 9.65
C LEU A 610 -27.62 -4.42 8.36
N VAL A 611 -26.85 -5.48 8.08
CA VAL A 611 -26.96 -6.24 6.83
C VAL A 611 -27.62 -7.62 6.98
N ASP A 612 -27.57 -8.21 8.19
CA ASP A 612 -28.20 -9.50 8.48
C ASP A 612 -28.57 -9.59 9.97
N TYR A 613 -29.57 -10.36 10.33
CA TYR A 613 -29.92 -10.62 11.73
C TYR A 613 -29.42 -11.98 12.23
N ARG A 614 -29.16 -12.91 11.33
CA ARG A 614 -28.90 -14.34 11.62
C ARG A 614 -27.58 -14.57 12.37
N GLY A 615 -26.65 -13.67 12.19
CA GLY A 615 -25.34 -13.72 12.88
C GLY A 615 -25.34 -13.15 14.29
N LEU A 616 -26.49 -12.70 14.80
CA LEU A 616 -26.64 -12.13 16.14
C LEU A 616 -27.68 -12.88 16.96
N TYR A 617 -27.41 -13.00 18.26
CA TYR A 617 -28.36 -13.49 19.25
C TYR A 617 -28.29 -12.59 20.49
N LYS A 618 -29.44 -12.31 21.10
CA LYS A 618 -29.57 -11.52 22.33
C LYS A 618 -30.22 -12.36 23.42
N SER A 619 -29.75 -12.24 24.65
CA SER A 619 -30.49 -12.60 25.84
C SER A 619 -30.80 -11.34 26.68
N ASP A 620 -32.00 -11.23 27.18
CA ASP A 620 -32.42 -10.12 28.03
C ASP A 620 -31.89 -10.22 29.48
N GLY A 621 -31.22 -11.34 29.83
CA GLY A 621 -30.65 -11.56 31.14
C GLY A 621 -31.67 -11.86 32.27
N ASN A 622 -32.97 -11.79 31.97
CA ASN A 622 -34.01 -12.10 32.95
C ASN A 622 -34.04 -13.63 33.27
N ALA A 623 -34.37 -13.97 34.48
CA ALA A 623 -34.57 -15.39 34.82
C ALA A 623 -35.64 -15.97 33.88
N ALA A 624 -35.36 -17.14 33.31
CA ALA A 624 -36.39 -17.87 32.58
C ALA A 624 -37.54 -18.18 33.55
N GLU A 625 -38.75 -17.73 33.22
CA GLU A 625 -39.95 -18.10 33.95
C GLU A 625 -40.20 -19.59 33.87
#